data_6ea478d981bfeac9a6c07636546e7308
#
_entry.id   6ea478d981bfeac9a6c07636546e7308
#
_cell.length_a   1.000
_cell.length_b   1.000
_cell.length_c   1.000
_cell.angle_alpha   90.00
_cell.angle_beta   90.00
_cell.angle_gamma   90.00
#
_symmetry.space_group_name_H-M   'P 1'
#
loop_
_entity.id
_entity.type
_entity.pdbx_description
1 polymer ?
#
loop_
_entity_poly.entity_id
_entity_poly.type
_entity_poly.pdbx_seq_one_letter_code
_entity_poly.pdbx_strand_id
1 'polypeptide(L)'
;MLPYIIIGIVALIVIIILVRCVRIVQQAKAYVIERLGAYKTTWNVGLHFKLPFIERVAKVVSLKEQVADFPPQPVITEDNVTMQIDTVVYFQITDPKLYTYGIERPIVAIENLSATTLRNIIGDLELDQCLTSRDVINTKMRAILDEATDPWGIKVNRVELKNILPPREIQNAMEKQMKAERERREAILRAEGEKKSAILTAEGEKESAILRAD
;
A
#
# COMPACT_ATOMS: atom_id res chain seq x y z
N MET A 1 15.18 -29.87 59.27
CA MET A 1 14.87 -30.30 57.88
C MET A 1 13.74 -29.47 57.30
N LEU A 2 12.54 -29.45 57.96
CA LEU A 2 11.37 -28.69 57.45
C LEU A 2 11.63 -27.21 57.13
N PRO A 3 12.31 -26.40 57.99
CA PRO A 3 12.55 -24.97 57.69
C PRO A 3 13.45 -24.74 56.45
N TYR A 4 14.43 -25.60 56.21
CA TYR A 4 15.30 -25.49 55.04
C TYR A 4 14.57 -25.80 53.74
N ILE A 5 13.59 -26.70 53.76
CA ILE A 5 12.73 -27.02 52.61
C ILE A 5 11.84 -25.82 52.29
N ILE A 6 11.25 -25.18 53.30
CA ILE A 6 10.40 -23.99 53.10
C ILE A 6 11.21 -22.83 52.50
N ILE A 7 12.42 -22.57 53.02
CA ILE A 7 13.33 -21.54 52.50
C ILE A 7 13.70 -21.84 51.03
N GLY A 8 13.98 -23.10 50.70
CA GLY A 8 14.26 -23.51 49.32
C GLY A 8 13.11 -23.26 48.36
N ILE A 9 11.87 -23.57 48.77
CA ILE A 9 10.66 -23.31 47.96
C ILE A 9 10.46 -21.81 47.77
N VAL A 10 10.59 -21.00 48.82
CA VAL A 10 10.45 -19.53 48.73
C VAL A 10 11.51 -18.94 47.80
N ALA A 11 12.77 -19.38 47.93
CA ALA A 11 13.86 -18.92 47.04
C ALA A 11 13.57 -19.30 45.56
N LEU A 12 13.07 -20.52 45.33
CA LEU A 12 12.69 -20.94 43.98
C LEU A 12 11.55 -20.06 43.39
N ILE A 13 10.54 -19.75 44.17
CA ILE A 13 9.42 -18.89 43.77
C ILE A 13 9.94 -17.47 43.42
N VAL A 14 10.82 -16.90 44.26
CA VAL A 14 11.42 -15.58 44.01
C VAL A 14 12.23 -15.57 42.72
N ILE A 15 13.02 -16.62 42.47
CA ILE A 15 13.81 -16.74 41.24
C ILE A 15 12.87 -16.82 40.02
N ILE A 16 11.80 -17.61 40.08
CA ILE A 16 10.80 -17.71 38.99
C ILE A 16 10.14 -16.35 38.73
N ILE A 17 9.82 -15.60 39.77
CA ILE A 17 9.24 -14.27 39.66
C ILE A 17 10.23 -13.32 39.00
N LEU A 18 11.50 -13.30 39.43
CA LEU A 18 12.55 -12.46 38.86
C LEU A 18 12.78 -12.75 37.38
N VAL A 19 12.83 -14.02 36.99
CA VAL A 19 12.97 -14.41 35.57
C VAL A 19 11.77 -13.95 34.73
N ARG A 20 10.56 -14.01 35.29
CA ARG A 20 9.35 -13.52 34.61
C ARG A 20 9.20 -12.01 34.58
N CYS A 21 9.93 -11.25 35.40
CA CYS A 21 9.96 -9.79 35.39
C CYS A 21 10.70 -9.24 34.20
N VAL A 22 11.71 -9.94 33.71
CA VAL A 22 12.58 -9.48 32.62
C VAL A 22 11.93 -9.76 31.27
N ARG A 23 11.82 -8.73 30.43
CA ARG A 23 11.36 -8.84 29.04
C ARG A 23 12.29 -8.09 28.12
N ILE A 24 12.65 -8.73 27.03
CA ILE A 24 13.47 -8.14 25.96
C ILE A 24 12.52 -7.80 24.81
N VAL A 25 12.48 -6.52 24.44
CA VAL A 25 11.73 -6.06 23.29
C VAL A 25 12.66 -6.11 22.08
N GLN A 26 12.24 -6.85 21.06
CA GLN A 26 12.97 -7.03 19.81
C GLN A 26 12.95 -5.75 18.98
N GLN A 27 13.94 -5.60 18.10
CA GLN A 27 14.01 -4.48 17.16
C GLN A 27 12.76 -4.43 16.26
N ALA A 28 12.31 -3.22 15.93
CA ALA A 28 11.11 -2.94 15.17
C ALA A 28 9.80 -3.45 15.79
N LYS A 29 9.77 -3.64 17.11
CA LYS A 29 8.56 -3.91 17.88
C LYS A 29 8.42 -2.91 19.01
N ALA A 30 7.18 -2.62 19.39
CA ALA A 30 6.83 -1.87 20.59
C ALA A 30 5.81 -2.65 21.40
N TYR A 31 5.95 -2.63 22.72
CA TYR A 31 5.04 -3.31 23.64
C TYR A 31 4.24 -2.27 24.43
N VAL A 32 2.94 -2.30 24.26
CA VAL A 32 2.02 -1.45 25.03
C VAL A 32 1.75 -2.10 26.37
N ILE A 33 2.07 -1.41 27.46
CA ILE A 33 1.97 -1.93 28.82
C ILE A 33 0.81 -1.27 29.56
N GLU A 34 -0.03 -2.11 30.09
CA GLU A 34 -1.11 -1.72 31.01
C GLU A 34 -0.77 -2.09 32.44
N ARG A 35 -1.16 -1.22 33.36
CA ARG A 35 -1.15 -1.47 34.80
C ARG A 35 -2.59 -1.38 35.33
N LEU A 36 -3.11 -2.49 35.86
CA LEU A 36 -4.48 -2.59 36.39
C LEU A 36 -5.55 -2.07 35.41
N GLY A 37 -5.37 -2.35 34.10
CA GLY A 37 -6.30 -1.94 33.05
C GLY A 37 -6.10 -0.55 32.47
N ALA A 38 -5.21 0.26 33.04
CA ALA A 38 -4.87 1.60 32.51
C ALA A 38 -3.55 1.54 31.73
N TYR A 39 -3.47 2.34 30.64
CA TYR A 39 -2.21 2.54 29.92
C TYR A 39 -1.13 3.10 30.86
N LYS A 40 0.02 2.43 30.92
CA LYS A 40 1.17 2.91 31.69
C LYS A 40 2.26 3.55 30.80
N THR A 41 2.75 2.78 29.85
CA THR A 41 3.86 3.17 28.99
C THR A 41 3.97 2.27 27.77
N THR A 42 4.69 2.73 26.76
CA THR A 42 5.10 1.93 25.60
C THR A 42 6.57 1.60 25.73
N TRP A 43 6.94 0.32 25.65
CA TRP A 43 8.31 -0.13 25.67
C TRP A 43 8.85 -0.22 24.25
N ASN A 44 9.92 0.49 24.02
CA ASN A 44 10.73 0.41 22.81
C ASN A 44 11.78 -0.71 22.94
N VAL A 45 12.63 -0.86 21.94
CA VAL A 45 13.70 -1.85 21.89
C VAL A 45 14.59 -1.79 23.15
N GLY A 46 14.90 -2.97 23.69
CA GLY A 46 15.79 -3.10 24.83
C GLY A 46 15.25 -3.99 25.94
N LEU A 47 15.96 -3.94 27.08
CA LEU A 47 15.62 -4.69 28.28
C LEU A 47 14.66 -3.88 29.14
N HIS A 48 13.52 -4.49 29.50
CA HIS A 48 12.52 -3.87 30.35
C HIS A 48 12.12 -4.80 31.49
N PHE A 49 11.73 -4.18 32.62
CA PHE A 49 11.28 -4.88 33.80
C PHE A 49 9.76 -4.71 33.96
N LYS A 50 9.06 -5.84 34.01
CA LYS A 50 7.62 -5.92 34.20
C LYS A 50 7.30 -6.35 35.63
N LEU A 51 6.41 -5.63 36.31
CA LEU A 51 5.87 -6.10 37.59
C LEU A 51 4.87 -7.24 37.33
N PRO A 52 5.19 -8.49 37.75
CA PRO A 52 4.25 -9.59 37.60
C PRO A 52 2.97 -9.28 38.38
N PHE A 53 1.83 -9.80 37.94
CA PHE A 53 0.49 -9.62 38.50
C PHE A 53 -0.16 -8.24 38.31
N ILE A 54 0.59 -7.15 38.28
CA ILE A 54 0.05 -5.78 38.19
C ILE A 54 0.12 -5.26 36.78
N GLU A 55 1.17 -5.61 36.04
CA GLU A 55 1.40 -5.14 34.68
C GLU A 55 1.20 -6.25 33.66
N ARG A 56 0.53 -5.92 32.55
CA ARG A 56 0.36 -6.83 31.44
C ARG A 56 0.79 -6.17 30.13
N VAL A 57 1.22 -6.98 29.18
CA VAL A 57 1.40 -6.55 27.78
C VAL A 57 0.02 -6.56 27.14
N ALA A 58 -0.54 -5.40 26.84
CA ALA A 58 -1.83 -5.26 26.19
C ALA A 58 -1.75 -5.65 24.72
N LYS A 59 -0.74 -5.12 24.02
CA LYS A 59 -0.54 -5.40 22.59
C LYS A 59 0.95 -5.35 22.24
N VAL A 60 1.36 -6.21 21.32
CA VAL A 60 2.68 -6.18 20.68
C VAL A 60 2.47 -5.61 19.29
N VAL A 61 3.10 -4.49 19.00
CA VAL A 61 2.94 -3.73 17.76
C VAL A 61 4.22 -3.84 16.94
N SER A 62 4.09 -4.18 15.66
CA SER A 62 5.20 -4.11 14.70
C SER A 62 5.32 -2.70 14.16
N LEU A 63 6.52 -2.13 14.24
CA LEU A 63 6.83 -0.80 13.68
C LEU A 63 7.34 -0.87 12.24
N LYS A 64 7.43 -2.09 11.68
CA LYS A 64 7.78 -2.26 10.27
C LYS A 64 6.64 -1.82 9.38
N GLU A 65 6.98 -1.41 8.18
CA GLU A 65 5.98 -1.22 7.13
C GLU A 65 5.19 -2.51 6.90
N GLN A 66 3.90 -2.38 6.80
CA GLN A 66 2.94 -3.47 6.57
C GLN A 66 2.18 -3.18 5.28
N VAL A 67 1.71 -4.24 4.66
CA VAL A 67 0.94 -4.19 3.41
C VAL A 67 -0.44 -4.77 3.68
N ALA A 68 -1.48 -4.02 3.33
CA ALA A 68 -2.85 -4.50 3.29
C ALA A 68 -3.32 -4.55 1.84
N ASP A 69 -3.67 -5.73 1.37
CA ASP A 69 -4.25 -5.98 0.05
C ASP A 69 -5.77 -6.10 0.21
N PHE A 70 -6.50 -5.17 -0.37
CA PHE A 70 -7.94 -5.11 -0.26
C PHE A 70 -8.61 -5.69 -1.50
N PRO A 71 -9.72 -6.42 -1.33
CA PRO A 71 -10.43 -7.05 -2.44
C PRO A 71 -10.99 -6.00 -3.41
N PRO A 72 -11.31 -6.42 -4.66
CA PRO A 72 -11.89 -5.55 -5.66
C PRO A 72 -13.16 -4.87 -5.17
N GLN A 73 -13.22 -3.55 -5.29
CA GLN A 73 -14.36 -2.74 -4.92
C GLN A 73 -15.09 -2.25 -6.18
N PRO A 74 -16.43 -2.39 -6.25
CA PRO A 74 -17.19 -1.84 -7.34
C PRO A 74 -17.27 -0.32 -7.21
N VAL A 75 -16.91 0.38 -8.28
CA VAL A 75 -16.94 1.84 -8.40
C VAL A 75 -17.60 2.23 -9.71
N ILE A 76 -18.18 3.42 -9.78
CA ILE A 76 -18.84 3.96 -10.96
C ILE A 76 -18.13 5.27 -11.32
N THR A 77 -17.74 5.40 -12.56
CA THR A 77 -17.10 6.61 -13.14
C THR A 77 -18.12 7.69 -13.44
N GLU A 78 -17.66 8.91 -13.75
CA GLU A 78 -18.50 10.04 -14.18
C GLU A 78 -19.33 9.69 -15.44
N ASP A 79 -18.72 8.97 -16.39
CA ASP A 79 -19.37 8.46 -17.61
C ASP A 79 -20.23 7.18 -17.39
N ASN A 80 -20.58 6.89 -16.13
CA ASN A 80 -21.49 5.83 -15.72
C ASN A 80 -21.02 4.40 -16.05
N VAL A 81 -19.73 4.16 -16.08
CA VAL A 81 -19.14 2.83 -16.24
C VAL A 81 -18.84 2.21 -14.88
N THR A 82 -19.40 1.03 -14.61
CA THR A 82 -19.10 0.26 -13.39
C THR A 82 -17.81 -0.53 -13.56
N MET A 83 -16.83 -0.31 -12.69
CA MET A 83 -15.54 -1.01 -12.70
C MET A 83 -15.30 -1.74 -11.38
N GLN A 84 -14.37 -2.70 -11.41
CA GLN A 84 -13.80 -3.34 -10.23
C GLN A 84 -12.34 -2.86 -10.06
N ILE A 85 -12.02 -2.32 -8.90
CA ILE A 85 -10.67 -1.81 -8.63
C ILE A 85 -10.16 -2.40 -7.32
N ASP A 86 -8.96 -3.02 -7.38
CA ASP A 86 -8.24 -3.52 -6.21
C ASP A 86 -7.26 -2.45 -5.74
N THR A 87 -7.12 -2.33 -4.41
CA THR A 87 -6.17 -1.39 -3.80
C THR A 87 -5.22 -2.09 -2.85
N VAL A 88 -3.97 -1.66 -2.87
CA VAL A 88 -2.94 -2.07 -1.91
C VAL A 88 -2.47 -0.85 -1.15
N VAL A 89 -2.51 -0.95 0.17
CA VAL A 89 -2.09 0.14 1.08
C VAL A 89 -0.85 -0.28 1.84
N TYR A 90 0.20 0.53 1.73
CA TYR A 90 1.45 0.41 2.50
C TYR A 90 1.40 1.39 3.65
N PHE A 91 1.50 0.88 4.86
CA PHE A 91 1.40 1.69 6.06
C PHE A 91 2.36 1.21 7.14
N GLN A 92 2.66 2.09 8.08
CA GLN A 92 3.44 1.77 9.28
C GLN A 92 2.78 2.36 10.51
N ILE A 93 3.00 1.74 11.66
CA ILE A 93 2.49 2.22 12.92
C ILE A 93 3.53 3.16 13.52
N THR A 94 3.15 4.42 13.70
CA THR A 94 4.00 5.48 14.26
C THR A 94 3.79 5.64 15.77
N ASP A 95 2.54 5.51 16.24
CA ASP A 95 2.21 5.54 17.66
C ASP A 95 1.50 4.27 18.10
N PRO A 96 2.21 3.35 18.80
CA PRO A 96 1.63 2.11 19.31
C PRO A 96 0.49 2.28 20.32
N LYS A 97 0.47 3.40 21.07
CA LYS A 97 -0.61 3.72 22.01
C LYS A 97 -1.89 4.06 21.27
N LEU A 98 -1.84 5.00 20.31
CA LEU A 98 -2.99 5.37 19.49
C LEU A 98 -3.50 4.17 18.68
N TYR A 99 -2.60 3.37 18.10
CA TYR A 99 -2.95 2.14 17.40
C TYR A 99 -3.68 1.11 18.28
N THR A 100 -3.38 1.07 19.58
CA THR A 100 -3.97 0.08 20.50
C THR A 100 -5.32 0.52 21.02
N TYR A 101 -5.50 1.82 21.27
CA TYR A 101 -6.67 2.37 21.98
C TYR A 101 -7.50 3.32 21.13
N GLY A 102 -6.98 3.85 20.02
CA GLY A 102 -7.67 4.81 19.18
C GLY A 102 -8.76 4.20 18.33
N ILE A 103 -8.57 2.93 17.91
CA ILE A 103 -9.55 2.23 17.07
C ILE A 103 -9.51 0.72 17.34
N GLU A 104 -10.68 0.07 17.35
CA GLU A 104 -10.78 -1.34 17.67
C GLU A 104 -10.25 -2.24 16.55
N ARG A 105 -10.59 -1.94 15.29
CA ARG A 105 -10.25 -2.74 14.11
C ARG A 105 -9.62 -1.89 13.01
N PRO A 106 -8.35 -1.49 13.18
CA PRO A 106 -7.71 -0.51 12.29
C PRO A 106 -7.67 -0.94 10.82
N ILE A 107 -7.39 -2.21 10.54
CA ILE A 107 -7.30 -2.71 9.15
C ILE A 107 -8.65 -2.64 8.45
N VAL A 108 -9.72 -3.04 9.11
CA VAL A 108 -11.08 -2.97 8.56
C VAL A 108 -11.51 -1.51 8.35
N ALA A 109 -11.08 -0.62 9.24
CA ALA A 109 -11.36 0.81 9.09
C ALA A 109 -10.63 1.41 7.87
N ILE A 110 -9.36 1.05 7.67
CA ILE A 110 -8.59 1.47 6.48
C ILE A 110 -9.22 0.90 5.21
N GLU A 111 -9.68 -0.36 5.21
CA GLU A 111 -10.38 -0.98 4.09
C GLU A 111 -11.63 -0.19 3.69
N ASN A 112 -12.52 0.09 4.64
CA ASN A 112 -13.74 0.84 4.39
C ASN A 112 -13.47 2.28 3.96
N LEU A 113 -12.48 2.93 4.58
CA LEU A 113 -12.06 4.28 4.23
C LEU A 113 -11.47 4.30 2.81
N SER A 114 -10.63 3.32 2.47
CA SER A 114 -10.07 3.16 1.12
C SER A 114 -11.18 2.99 0.08
N ALA A 115 -12.15 2.11 0.35
CA ALA A 115 -13.28 1.87 -0.55
C ALA A 115 -14.14 3.12 -0.79
N THR A 116 -14.44 3.88 0.27
CA THR A 116 -15.24 5.12 0.17
C THR A 116 -14.48 6.24 -0.52
N THR A 117 -13.20 6.41 -0.20
CA THR A 117 -12.33 7.40 -0.82
C THR A 117 -12.13 7.12 -2.30
N LEU A 118 -11.87 5.85 -2.64
CA LEU A 118 -11.76 5.40 -4.03
C LEU A 118 -13.01 5.72 -4.82
N ARG A 119 -14.20 5.39 -4.27
CA ARG A 119 -15.48 5.66 -4.92
C ARG A 119 -15.68 7.14 -5.21
N ASN A 120 -15.31 8.00 -4.26
CA ASN A 120 -15.44 9.45 -4.43
C ASN A 120 -14.48 9.96 -5.53
N ILE A 121 -13.20 9.55 -5.50
CA ILE A 121 -12.21 10.01 -6.48
C ILE A 121 -12.55 9.51 -7.89
N ILE A 122 -12.99 8.26 -8.04
CA ILE A 122 -13.33 7.67 -9.33
C ILE A 122 -14.66 8.22 -9.88
N GLY A 123 -15.61 8.57 -8.99
CA GLY A 123 -16.87 9.18 -9.39
C GLY A 123 -16.75 10.54 -10.07
N ASP A 124 -15.63 11.24 -9.85
CA ASP A 124 -15.30 12.53 -10.47
C ASP A 124 -14.43 12.40 -11.74
N LEU A 125 -14.18 11.17 -12.22
CA LEU A 125 -13.28 10.89 -13.34
C LEU A 125 -13.99 10.03 -14.41
N GLU A 126 -13.67 10.32 -15.68
CA GLU A 126 -14.03 9.46 -16.80
C GLU A 126 -13.17 8.18 -16.82
N LEU A 127 -13.65 7.13 -17.50
CA LEU A 127 -12.96 5.84 -17.62
C LEU A 127 -11.53 6.00 -18.14
N ASP A 128 -11.32 6.76 -19.21
CA ASP A 128 -10.00 6.97 -19.81
C ASP A 128 -9.04 7.69 -18.85
N GLN A 129 -9.55 8.63 -18.05
CA GLN A 129 -8.78 9.32 -17.02
C GLN A 129 -8.38 8.36 -15.90
N CYS A 130 -9.28 7.46 -15.49
CA CYS A 130 -8.98 6.45 -14.48
C CYS A 130 -7.85 5.51 -14.91
N LEU A 131 -7.78 5.16 -16.18
CA LEU A 131 -6.75 4.28 -16.74
C LEU A 131 -5.40 4.96 -16.92
N THR A 132 -5.40 6.27 -17.26
CA THR A 132 -4.18 7.04 -17.60
C THR A 132 -3.59 7.78 -16.39
N SER A 133 -4.41 8.16 -15.40
CA SER A 133 -4.01 9.05 -14.30
C SER A 133 -3.86 8.32 -12.96
N ARG A 134 -3.40 7.05 -12.97
CA ARG A 134 -3.24 6.23 -11.75
C ARG A 134 -2.41 6.91 -10.67
N ASP A 135 -1.33 7.59 -11.04
CA ASP A 135 -0.44 8.27 -10.10
C ASP A 135 -1.13 9.42 -9.36
N VAL A 136 -2.03 10.13 -10.04
CA VAL A 136 -2.83 11.19 -9.44
C VAL A 136 -3.83 10.61 -8.45
N ILE A 137 -4.50 9.53 -8.81
CA ILE A 137 -5.45 8.81 -7.93
C ILE A 137 -4.72 8.28 -6.70
N ASN A 138 -3.59 7.57 -6.88
CA ASN A 138 -2.75 7.04 -5.82
C ASN A 138 -2.33 8.15 -4.84
N THR A 139 -1.91 9.30 -5.36
CA THR A 139 -1.47 10.44 -4.54
C THR A 139 -2.63 11.05 -3.74
N LYS A 140 -3.80 11.24 -4.37
CA LYS A 140 -5.00 11.74 -3.69
C LYS A 140 -5.47 10.78 -2.61
N MET A 141 -5.55 9.49 -2.94
CA MET A 141 -5.92 8.46 -1.96
C MET A 141 -4.97 8.44 -0.77
N ARG A 142 -3.65 8.45 -1.03
CA ARG A 142 -2.65 8.47 0.03
C ARG A 142 -2.85 9.66 0.97
N ALA A 143 -3.05 10.86 0.42
CA ALA A 143 -3.21 12.08 1.22
C ALA A 143 -4.44 12.01 2.15
N ILE A 144 -5.58 11.56 1.61
CA ILE A 144 -6.83 11.45 2.39
C ILE A 144 -6.73 10.33 3.44
N LEU A 145 -6.15 9.18 3.07
CA LEU A 145 -5.99 8.06 3.98
C LEU A 145 -5.01 8.40 5.10
N ASP A 146 -3.88 9.03 4.79
CA ASP A 146 -2.86 9.43 5.77
C ASP A 146 -3.45 10.40 6.82
N GLU A 147 -4.16 11.45 6.37
CA GLU A 147 -4.85 12.39 7.27
C GLU A 147 -5.88 11.70 8.16
N ALA A 148 -6.68 10.80 7.60
CA ALA A 148 -7.74 10.13 8.35
C ALA A 148 -7.20 9.06 9.33
N THR A 149 -6.02 8.48 9.09
CA THR A 149 -5.42 7.43 9.93
C THR A 149 -4.44 7.97 10.97
N ASP A 150 -4.04 9.24 10.87
CA ASP A 150 -3.12 9.89 11.83
C ASP A 150 -3.64 9.83 13.30
N PRO A 151 -4.94 10.07 13.60
CA PRO A 151 -5.48 9.90 14.96
C PRO A 151 -5.37 8.48 15.52
N TRP A 152 -5.18 7.48 14.67
CA TRP A 152 -5.00 6.06 15.05
C TRP A 152 -3.53 5.67 15.21
N GLY A 153 -2.60 6.63 15.03
CA GLY A 153 -1.16 6.38 15.07
C GLY A 153 -0.67 5.51 13.91
N ILE A 154 -1.33 5.60 12.77
CA ILE A 154 -0.97 4.89 11.54
C ILE A 154 -0.60 5.92 10.49
N LYS A 155 0.54 5.72 9.84
CA LYS A 155 1.01 6.52 8.71
C LYS A 155 0.88 5.73 7.43
N VAL A 156 0.16 6.27 6.46
CA VAL A 156 0.04 5.68 5.12
C VAL A 156 1.17 6.21 4.24
N ASN A 157 2.11 5.33 3.90
CA ASN A 157 3.27 5.69 3.10
C ASN A 157 2.93 5.75 1.61
N ARG A 158 2.17 4.75 1.13
CA ARG A 158 1.82 4.61 -0.28
C ARG A 158 0.49 3.87 -0.45
N VAL A 159 -0.24 4.26 -1.47
CA VAL A 159 -1.45 3.57 -1.96
C VAL A 159 -1.25 3.26 -3.44
N GLU A 160 -1.60 2.06 -3.84
CA GLU A 160 -1.47 1.61 -5.23
C GLU A 160 -2.77 1.00 -5.72
N LEU A 161 -3.22 1.42 -6.89
CA LEU A 161 -4.27 0.71 -7.62
C LEU A 161 -3.65 -0.48 -8.36
N LYS A 162 -4.03 -1.69 -7.95
CA LYS A 162 -3.46 -2.94 -8.49
C LYS A 162 -4.05 -3.28 -9.85
N ASN A 163 -5.34 -3.49 -9.91
CA ASN A 163 -6.08 -3.77 -11.15
C ASN A 163 -7.24 -2.79 -11.29
N ILE A 164 -7.49 -2.36 -12.52
CA ILE A 164 -8.68 -1.62 -12.91
C ILE A 164 -9.36 -2.46 -13.99
N LEU A 165 -10.51 -3.04 -13.66
CA LEU A 165 -11.22 -3.99 -14.51
C LEU A 165 -12.57 -3.42 -14.92
N PRO A 166 -12.66 -2.79 -16.11
CA PRO A 166 -13.94 -2.40 -16.70
C PRO A 166 -14.77 -3.63 -17.09
N PRO A 167 -16.07 -3.48 -17.40
CA PRO A 167 -16.90 -4.55 -17.94
C PRO A 167 -16.32 -5.13 -19.22
N ARG A 168 -16.53 -6.44 -19.45
CA ARG A 168 -15.97 -7.16 -20.62
C ARG A 168 -16.38 -6.53 -21.96
N GLU A 169 -17.56 -5.98 -22.05
CA GLU A 169 -18.04 -5.34 -23.28
C GLU A 169 -17.20 -4.12 -23.63
N ILE A 170 -16.85 -3.30 -22.63
CA ILE A 170 -16.00 -2.12 -22.78
C ILE A 170 -14.56 -2.54 -23.08
N GLN A 171 -14.03 -3.55 -22.38
CA GLN A 171 -12.71 -4.10 -22.69
C GLN A 171 -12.59 -4.52 -24.15
N ASN A 172 -13.57 -5.29 -24.65
CA ASN A 172 -13.60 -5.74 -26.04
C ASN A 172 -13.72 -4.58 -27.04
N ALA A 173 -14.49 -3.53 -26.70
CA ALA A 173 -14.59 -2.34 -27.54
C ALA A 173 -13.26 -1.56 -27.60
N MET A 174 -12.62 -1.38 -26.45
CA MET A 174 -11.30 -0.73 -26.34
C MET A 174 -10.21 -1.52 -27.09
N GLU A 175 -10.18 -2.86 -26.96
CA GLU A 175 -9.25 -3.70 -27.71
C GLU A 175 -9.42 -3.55 -29.23
N LYS A 176 -10.66 -3.55 -29.72
CA LYS A 176 -10.94 -3.32 -31.15
C LYS A 176 -10.49 -1.93 -31.60
N GLN A 177 -10.79 -0.90 -30.82
CA GLN A 177 -10.39 0.46 -31.11
C GLN A 177 -8.86 0.59 -31.14
N MET A 178 -8.16 0.07 -30.13
CA MET A 178 -6.69 0.09 -30.09
C MET A 178 -6.07 -0.70 -31.24
N LYS A 179 -6.66 -1.82 -31.64
CA LYS A 179 -6.19 -2.58 -32.80
C LYS A 179 -6.30 -1.76 -34.07
N ALA A 180 -7.47 -1.18 -34.33
CA ALA A 180 -7.69 -0.34 -35.49
C ALA A 180 -6.75 0.89 -35.54
N GLU A 181 -6.49 1.53 -34.40
CA GLU A 181 -5.57 2.66 -34.30
C GLU A 181 -4.11 2.23 -34.56
N ARG A 182 -3.69 1.06 -34.07
CA ARG A 182 -2.36 0.51 -34.37
C ARG A 182 -2.21 0.19 -35.85
N GLU A 183 -3.19 -0.45 -36.47
CA GLU A 183 -3.20 -0.74 -37.90
C GLU A 183 -3.13 0.53 -38.74
N ARG A 184 -3.89 1.57 -38.35
CA ARG A 184 -3.83 2.87 -38.98
C ARG A 184 -2.45 3.52 -38.88
N ARG A 185 -1.85 3.53 -37.70
CA ARG A 185 -0.50 4.08 -37.49
C ARG A 185 0.56 3.28 -38.26
N GLU A 186 0.45 1.98 -38.31
CA GLU A 186 1.33 1.11 -39.07
C GLU A 186 1.27 1.46 -40.57
N ALA A 187 0.06 1.62 -41.14
CA ALA A 187 -0.13 1.98 -42.52
C ALA A 187 0.48 3.35 -42.85
N ILE A 188 0.29 4.36 -41.97
CA ILE A 188 0.89 5.69 -42.14
C ILE A 188 2.40 5.63 -42.10
N LEU A 189 2.99 4.97 -41.09
CA LEU A 189 4.46 4.83 -40.96
C LEU A 189 5.08 4.08 -42.13
N ARG A 190 4.39 3.04 -42.64
CA ARG A 190 4.83 2.30 -43.82
C ARG A 190 4.85 3.22 -45.04
N ALA A 191 3.77 3.97 -45.33
CA ALA A 191 3.68 4.88 -46.44
C ALA A 191 4.73 6.03 -46.36
N GLU A 192 4.95 6.58 -45.16
CA GLU A 192 6.01 7.56 -44.93
C GLU A 192 7.41 6.96 -45.14
N GLY A 193 7.65 5.72 -44.67
CA GLY A 193 8.90 4.99 -44.91
C GLY A 193 9.17 4.74 -46.39
N GLU A 194 8.17 4.28 -47.13
CA GLU A 194 8.26 4.07 -48.58
C GLU A 194 8.54 5.38 -49.33
N LYS A 195 7.82 6.47 -49.00
CA LYS A 195 8.07 7.81 -49.57
C LYS A 195 9.50 8.27 -49.29
N LYS A 196 9.97 8.17 -48.04
CA LYS A 196 11.32 8.59 -47.65
C LYS A 196 12.40 7.76 -48.34
N SER A 197 12.19 6.45 -48.47
CA SER A 197 13.09 5.54 -49.18
C SER A 197 13.17 5.91 -50.66
N ALA A 198 12.03 6.14 -51.32
CA ALA A 198 12.01 6.55 -52.74
C ALA A 198 12.71 7.89 -52.97
N ILE A 199 12.54 8.88 -52.09
CA ILE A 199 13.24 10.17 -52.18
C ILE A 199 14.75 9.96 -52.04
N LEU A 200 15.22 9.23 -51.03
CA LEU A 200 16.64 8.98 -50.78
C LEU A 200 17.29 8.21 -51.96
N THR A 201 16.56 7.25 -52.54
CA THR A 201 17.03 6.50 -53.72
C THR A 201 17.19 7.44 -54.91
N ALA A 202 16.19 8.28 -55.20
CA ALA A 202 16.25 9.25 -56.31
C ALA A 202 17.36 10.32 -56.12
N GLU A 203 17.56 10.76 -54.88
CA GLU A 203 18.65 11.69 -54.53
C GLU A 203 20.02 11.02 -54.75
N GLY A 204 20.20 9.77 -54.31
CA GLY A 204 21.44 9.00 -54.50
C GLY A 204 21.73 8.71 -55.98
N GLU A 205 20.71 8.40 -56.80
CA GLU A 205 20.84 8.24 -58.23
C GLU A 205 21.27 9.53 -58.94
N LYS A 206 20.64 10.65 -58.52
CA LYS A 206 21.00 11.98 -59.02
C LYS A 206 22.46 12.34 -58.72
N GLU A 207 22.88 12.14 -57.46
CA GLU A 207 24.24 12.44 -57.02
C GLU A 207 25.27 11.53 -57.72
N SER A 208 24.95 10.25 -57.87
CA SER A 208 25.77 9.30 -58.66
C SER A 208 25.88 9.71 -60.15
N ALA A 209 24.81 10.19 -60.75
CA ALA A 209 24.83 10.66 -62.14
C ALA A 209 25.68 11.95 -62.33
N ILE A 210 25.64 12.87 -61.37
CA ILE A 210 26.48 14.08 -61.38
C ILE A 210 27.95 13.71 -61.25
N LEU A 211 28.31 12.83 -60.32
CA LEU A 211 29.70 12.38 -60.11
C LEU A 211 30.29 11.56 -61.30
N ARG A 212 29.46 11.00 -62.16
CA ARG A 212 29.89 10.34 -63.40
C ARG A 212 30.03 11.29 -64.60
N ALA A 213 29.46 12.46 -64.51
CA ALA A 213 29.49 13.43 -65.59
C ALA A 213 30.64 14.46 -65.50
N ASP A 214 31.26 14.56 -64.29
CA ASP A 214 32.52 15.29 -64.03
C ASP A 214 33.73 14.36 -64.27
#